data_1cda77ab3678fdd5e38d7f9bb4318f2e
#
_entry.id   1cda77ab3678fdd5e38d7f9bb4318f2e
#
_cell.length_a   1.000
_cell.length_b   1.000
_cell.length_c   1.000
_cell.angle_alpha   90.00
_cell.angle_beta   90.00
_cell.angle_gamma   90.00
#
_symmetry.space_group_name_H-M   'P 1'
#
loop_
_entity.id
_entity.type
_entity.pdbx_description
1 polymer ?
#
loop_
_entity_poly.entity_id
_entity_poly.type
_entity_poly.pdbx_seq_one_letter_code
_entity_poly.pdbx_strand_id
1 'polypeptide(L)'
;MNKVLLVVVLAINFASAQTSFSKQEIALINNGDVKTALPIYNISDNHEKSVLLAKSQEVKPKNKYTKILVERMKLALQSTGGGVGIAAPQVGINRNIIWVQRFDKAGNPLEYFINPKITWKSTLQNLGPEGDLSIDVFRENFYRSKVIQLEYYTTDGKKHSEMVEGFTAVIFQHEIDHLSGILISDKYENEKSTKYRKVDAYLPETYQFR
;
A
#
# COMPACT_ATOMS: atom_id res chain seq x y z
N MET A 1 1.88 18.47 40.44
CA MET A 1 1.34 17.21 39.92
C MET A 1 0.37 17.40 38.73
N ASN A 2 -0.20 18.59 38.46
CA ASN A 2 -1.22 18.77 37.41
C ASN A 2 -0.71 18.95 35.97
N LYS A 3 0.57 19.25 35.75
CA LYS A 3 1.09 19.46 34.38
C LYS A 3 1.36 18.18 33.60
N VAL A 4 1.71 17.07 34.28
CA VAL A 4 2.02 15.78 33.64
C VAL A 4 0.73 15.10 33.14
N LEU A 5 -0.36 15.24 33.86
CA LEU A 5 -1.66 14.65 33.48
C LEU A 5 -2.25 15.30 32.22
N LEU A 6 -2.06 16.63 32.07
CA LEU A 6 -2.54 17.36 30.89
C LEU A 6 -1.82 16.96 29.57
N VAL A 7 -0.51 16.66 29.64
CA VAL A 7 0.27 16.22 28.48
C VAL A 7 -0.13 14.82 28.03
N VAL A 8 -0.40 13.90 28.98
CA VAL A 8 -0.84 12.53 28.64
C VAL A 8 -2.23 12.51 28.01
N VAL A 9 -3.17 13.35 28.48
CA VAL A 9 -4.50 13.44 27.88
C VAL A 9 -4.46 14.03 26.46
N LEU A 10 -3.59 15.03 26.20
CA LEU A 10 -3.40 15.55 24.85
C LEU A 10 -2.82 14.51 23.88
N ALA A 11 -1.83 13.72 24.33
CA ALA A 11 -1.21 12.68 23.50
C ALA A 11 -2.21 11.56 23.12
N ILE A 12 -3.07 11.16 24.04
CA ILE A 12 -4.12 10.16 23.80
C ILE A 12 -5.16 10.69 22.79
N ASN A 13 -5.53 11.96 22.88
CA ASN A 13 -6.46 12.58 21.94
C ASN A 13 -5.87 12.74 20.54
N PHE A 14 -4.57 13.06 20.40
CA PHE A 14 -3.88 13.12 19.12
C PHE A 14 -3.82 11.75 18.42
N ALA A 15 -3.43 10.72 19.14
CA ALA A 15 -3.38 9.36 18.59
C ALA A 15 -4.77 8.85 18.18
N SER A 16 -5.81 9.18 18.94
CA SER A 16 -7.20 8.80 18.60
C SER A 16 -7.75 9.57 17.39
N ALA A 17 -7.40 10.84 17.24
CA ALA A 17 -7.80 11.65 16.08
C ALA A 17 -7.13 11.15 14.78
N GLN A 18 -5.88 10.70 14.87
CA GLN A 18 -5.09 10.24 13.73
C GLN A 18 -5.60 8.92 13.10
N THR A 19 -6.28 8.07 13.87
CA THR A 19 -6.83 6.79 13.37
C THR A 19 -8.30 6.87 12.97
N SER A 20 -8.97 8.00 13.16
CA SER A 20 -10.38 8.22 12.83
C SER A 20 -10.53 8.86 11.45
N PHE A 21 -11.53 8.44 10.69
CA PHE A 21 -11.87 9.09 9.44
C PHE A 21 -12.41 10.51 9.68
N SER A 22 -11.97 11.46 8.88
CA SER A 22 -12.51 12.82 8.84
C SER A 22 -13.93 12.83 8.25
N LYS A 23 -14.67 13.92 8.44
CA LYS A 23 -15.99 14.09 7.82
C LYS A 23 -15.94 14.07 6.30
N GLN A 24 -14.85 14.59 5.69
CA GLN A 24 -14.63 14.59 4.25
C GLN A 24 -14.40 13.19 3.73
N GLU A 25 -13.52 12.40 4.38
CA GLU A 25 -13.27 11.01 4.01
C GLU A 25 -14.55 10.17 4.12
N ILE A 26 -15.34 10.36 5.20
CA ILE A 26 -16.64 9.68 5.38
C ILE A 26 -17.60 10.04 4.25
N ALA A 27 -17.65 11.31 3.85
CA ALA A 27 -18.49 11.75 2.73
C ALA A 27 -18.06 11.09 1.41
N LEU A 28 -16.75 11.02 1.10
CA LEU A 28 -16.23 10.33 -0.07
C LEU A 28 -16.52 8.83 -0.03
N ILE A 29 -16.30 8.17 1.11
CA ILE A 29 -16.55 6.73 1.29
C ILE A 29 -18.04 6.39 1.08
N ASN A 30 -18.95 7.29 1.41
CA ASN A 30 -20.40 7.09 1.25
C ASN A 30 -20.98 7.79 0.00
N ASN A 31 -20.17 8.41 -0.84
CA ASN A 31 -20.66 9.09 -2.04
C ASN A 31 -21.22 8.08 -3.04
N GLY A 32 -22.48 8.27 -3.43
CA GLY A 32 -23.19 7.35 -4.32
C GLY A 32 -23.56 6.01 -3.67
N ASP A 33 -23.75 5.00 -4.49
CA ASP A 33 -24.00 3.64 -3.99
C ASP A 33 -22.70 3.01 -3.48
N VAL A 34 -22.70 2.58 -2.23
CA VAL A 34 -21.54 1.91 -1.60
C VAL A 34 -21.19 0.56 -2.24
N LYS A 35 -22.03 0.03 -3.10
CA LYS A 35 -21.79 -1.17 -3.91
C LYS A 35 -21.12 -0.87 -5.25
N THR A 36 -20.74 0.38 -5.52
CA THR A 36 -20.03 0.79 -6.73
C THR A 36 -18.57 1.13 -6.44
N ALA A 37 -17.75 1.06 -7.49
CA ALA A 37 -16.34 1.44 -7.43
C ALA A 37 -16.19 2.93 -7.05
N LEU A 38 -15.11 3.24 -6.30
CA LEU A 38 -14.63 4.61 -6.20
C LEU A 38 -13.85 4.97 -7.48
N PRO A 39 -13.84 6.26 -7.90
CA PRO A 39 -13.01 6.70 -9.01
C PRO A 39 -11.52 6.52 -8.65
N ILE A 40 -10.70 6.20 -9.66
CA ILE A 40 -9.25 6.15 -9.52
C ILE A 40 -8.69 7.54 -9.83
N TYR A 41 -7.88 8.06 -8.91
CA TYR A 41 -7.21 9.35 -9.01
C TYR A 41 -6.02 9.28 -9.96
N ASN A 42 -5.81 10.38 -10.71
CA ASN A 42 -4.74 10.49 -11.71
C ASN A 42 -3.90 11.74 -11.46
N ILE A 43 -2.58 11.64 -11.66
CA ILE A 43 -1.65 12.77 -11.48
C ILE A 43 -1.86 13.93 -12.47
N SER A 44 -2.63 13.74 -13.53
CA SER A 44 -2.99 14.80 -14.47
C SER A 44 -3.91 15.88 -13.87
N ASP A 45 -4.66 15.54 -12.81
CA ASP A 45 -5.41 16.49 -11.99
C ASP A 45 -4.58 16.94 -10.78
N ASN A 46 -4.46 18.26 -10.58
CA ASN A 46 -3.62 18.82 -9.51
C ASN A 46 -4.13 18.50 -8.09
N HIS A 47 -5.46 18.42 -7.91
CA HIS A 47 -6.04 18.07 -6.62
C HIS A 47 -5.78 16.59 -6.30
N GLU A 48 -6.07 15.70 -7.25
CA GLU A 48 -5.85 14.27 -7.11
C GLU A 48 -4.36 13.95 -6.89
N LYS A 49 -3.47 14.59 -7.64
CA LYS A 49 -2.03 14.52 -7.45
C LYS A 49 -1.62 14.91 -6.03
N SER A 50 -2.21 15.97 -5.46
CA SER A 50 -1.91 16.38 -4.09
C SER A 50 -2.29 15.31 -3.06
N VAL A 51 -3.37 14.58 -3.30
CA VAL A 51 -3.79 13.45 -2.46
C VAL A 51 -2.83 12.27 -2.62
N LEU A 52 -2.45 11.93 -3.85
CA LEU A 52 -1.52 10.83 -4.15
C LEU A 52 -0.13 11.04 -3.54
N LEU A 53 0.32 12.29 -3.43
CA LEU A 53 1.62 12.66 -2.82
C LEU A 53 1.55 12.80 -1.29
N ALA A 54 0.37 12.76 -0.69
CA ALA A 54 0.21 12.90 0.75
C ALA A 54 0.41 11.57 1.48
N LYS A 55 1.11 11.61 2.62
CA LYS A 55 1.30 10.42 3.46
C LYS A 55 -0.01 9.96 4.08
N SER A 56 -0.30 8.69 3.95
CA SER A 56 -1.47 8.03 4.54
C SER A 56 -1.35 7.82 6.05
N GLN A 57 -2.49 7.70 6.70
CA GLN A 57 -2.59 7.48 8.14
C GLN A 57 -3.18 6.10 8.45
N GLU A 58 -2.87 5.59 9.63
CA GLU A 58 -3.46 4.35 10.12
C GLU A 58 -4.97 4.46 10.32
N VAL A 59 -5.66 3.32 10.26
CA VAL A 59 -7.08 3.20 10.56
C VAL A 59 -7.32 2.18 11.66
N LYS A 60 -8.48 2.30 12.33
CA LYS A 60 -8.99 1.24 13.21
C LYS A 60 -9.58 0.11 12.35
N PRO A 61 -9.02 -1.11 12.36
CA PRO A 61 -9.44 -2.19 11.44
C PRO A 61 -10.94 -2.52 11.56
N LYS A 62 -11.51 -2.47 12.77
CA LYS A 62 -12.93 -2.80 13.02
C LYS A 62 -13.90 -1.66 12.72
N ASN A 63 -13.41 -0.49 12.29
CA ASN A 63 -14.29 0.65 11.99
C ASN A 63 -15.18 0.31 10.79
N LYS A 64 -16.46 0.71 10.86
CA LYS A 64 -17.43 0.44 9.77
C LYS A 64 -17.01 1.06 8.44
N TYR A 65 -16.39 2.24 8.44
CA TYR A 65 -15.92 2.90 7.23
C TYR A 65 -14.68 2.23 6.65
N THR A 66 -13.84 1.59 7.48
CA THR A 66 -12.74 0.74 6.98
C THR A 66 -13.30 -0.42 6.16
N LYS A 67 -14.35 -1.09 6.62
CA LYS A 67 -14.99 -2.18 5.88
C LYS A 67 -15.61 -1.73 4.56
N ILE A 68 -16.32 -0.59 4.56
CA ILE A 68 -16.91 -0.04 3.33
C ILE A 68 -15.82 0.34 2.33
N LEU A 69 -14.76 1.03 2.79
CA LEU A 69 -13.65 1.45 1.94
C LEU A 69 -12.95 0.25 1.31
N VAL A 70 -12.66 -0.79 2.10
CA VAL A 70 -12.05 -2.05 1.62
C VAL A 70 -12.86 -2.63 0.44
N GLU A 71 -14.19 -2.74 0.58
CA GLU A 71 -15.04 -3.29 -0.48
C GLU A 71 -15.07 -2.40 -1.73
N ARG A 72 -15.19 -1.09 -1.57
CA ARG A 72 -15.21 -0.15 -2.68
C ARG A 72 -13.87 -0.06 -3.42
N MET A 73 -12.74 -0.19 -2.72
CA MET A 73 -11.42 -0.31 -3.33
C MET A 73 -11.29 -1.58 -4.17
N LYS A 74 -11.84 -2.71 -3.71
CA LYS A 74 -11.89 -3.95 -4.50
C LYS A 74 -12.59 -3.74 -5.82
N LEU A 75 -13.76 -3.10 -5.79
CA LEU A 75 -14.52 -2.79 -7.00
C LEU A 75 -13.75 -1.84 -7.94
N ALA A 76 -13.06 -0.85 -7.39
CA ALA A 76 -12.21 0.05 -8.15
C ALA A 76 -11.08 -0.71 -8.86
N LEU A 77 -10.36 -1.59 -8.15
CA LEU A 77 -9.32 -2.43 -8.75
C LEU A 77 -9.89 -3.33 -9.86
N GLN A 78 -11.01 -3.99 -9.60
CA GLN A 78 -11.65 -4.88 -10.59
C GLN A 78 -12.12 -4.14 -11.84
N SER A 79 -12.48 -2.85 -11.74
CA SER A 79 -12.92 -2.04 -12.89
C SER A 79 -11.78 -1.69 -13.85
N THR A 80 -10.51 -1.83 -13.45
CA THR A 80 -9.35 -1.54 -14.31
C THR A 80 -9.07 -2.60 -15.37
N GLY A 81 -9.64 -3.80 -15.21
CA GLY A 81 -9.47 -4.92 -16.14
C GLY A 81 -8.11 -5.59 -16.13
N GLY A 82 -7.14 -5.12 -15.34
CA GLY A 82 -5.79 -5.70 -15.32
C GLY A 82 -4.90 -5.26 -14.17
N GLY A 83 -5.40 -4.43 -13.27
CA GLY A 83 -4.68 -4.03 -12.07
C GLY A 83 -4.46 -5.21 -11.12
N VAL A 84 -3.27 -5.28 -10.53
CA VAL A 84 -2.86 -6.35 -9.60
C VAL A 84 -2.72 -5.87 -8.15
N GLY A 85 -2.83 -4.54 -7.94
CA GLY A 85 -2.82 -3.89 -6.63
C GLY A 85 -3.47 -2.51 -6.71
N ILE A 86 -3.90 -1.98 -5.57
CA ILE A 86 -4.42 -0.63 -5.40
C ILE A 86 -4.26 -0.18 -3.95
N ALA A 87 -3.85 1.07 -3.75
CA ALA A 87 -3.75 1.71 -2.45
C ALA A 87 -4.88 2.73 -2.24
N ALA A 88 -5.30 2.96 -1.00
CA ALA A 88 -6.41 3.86 -0.68
C ALA A 88 -6.20 5.33 -1.16
N PRO A 89 -4.98 5.90 -1.21
CA PRO A 89 -4.76 7.20 -1.84
C PRO A 89 -5.20 7.25 -3.31
N GLN A 90 -5.09 6.15 -4.05
CA GLN A 90 -5.52 6.07 -5.45
C GLN A 90 -7.06 6.14 -5.63
N VAL A 91 -7.81 6.06 -4.55
CA VAL A 91 -9.26 6.33 -4.55
C VAL A 91 -9.63 7.55 -3.70
N GLY A 92 -8.68 8.45 -3.47
CA GLY A 92 -8.90 9.72 -2.80
C GLY A 92 -8.87 9.68 -1.26
N ILE A 93 -8.45 8.58 -0.66
CA ILE A 93 -8.51 8.39 0.81
C ILE A 93 -7.10 8.07 1.36
N ASN A 94 -6.46 9.03 2.05
CA ASN A 94 -5.12 8.86 2.60
C ASN A 94 -5.12 8.00 3.87
N ARG A 95 -5.44 6.71 3.71
CA ARG A 95 -5.47 5.70 4.79
C ARG A 95 -4.65 4.48 4.42
N ASN A 96 -4.00 3.86 5.41
CA ASN A 96 -3.13 2.70 5.22
C ASN A 96 -3.95 1.43 4.93
N ILE A 97 -4.49 1.33 3.72
CA ILE A 97 -5.22 0.17 3.22
C ILE A 97 -4.76 -0.09 1.79
N ILE A 98 -4.49 -1.35 1.47
CA ILE A 98 -4.15 -1.80 0.12
C ILE A 98 -4.90 -3.08 -0.24
N TRP A 99 -5.07 -3.34 -1.54
CA TRP A 99 -5.40 -4.64 -2.11
C TRP A 99 -4.25 -5.14 -2.94
N VAL A 100 -3.99 -6.46 -2.91
CA VAL A 100 -2.90 -7.12 -3.65
C VAL A 100 -3.37 -8.46 -4.18
N GLN A 101 -3.09 -8.73 -5.46
CA GLN A 101 -3.22 -10.04 -6.08
C GLN A 101 -2.08 -10.94 -5.61
N ARG A 102 -2.40 -12.04 -4.93
CA ARG A 102 -1.44 -12.94 -4.29
C ARG A 102 -0.99 -14.05 -5.25
N PHE A 103 -0.06 -13.74 -6.14
CA PHE A 103 0.51 -14.75 -7.07
C PHE A 103 1.39 -15.80 -6.35
N ASP A 104 1.77 -15.56 -5.11
CA ASP A 104 2.50 -16.47 -4.23
C ASP A 104 1.59 -17.50 -3.54
N LYS A 105 0.26 -17.41 -3.73
CA LYS A 105 -0.72 -18.34 -3.15
C LYS A 105 -1.47 -19.11 -4.24
N ALA A 106 -1.88 -20.34 -3.93
CA ALA A 106 -2.70 -21.15 -4.83
C ALA A 106 -4.00 -20.41 -5.19
N GLY A 107 -4.35 -20.41 -6.49
CA GLY A 107 -5.53 -19.72 -7.00
C GLY A 107 -5.40 -18.20 -7.12
N ASN A 108 -4.23 -17.65 -6.82
CA ASN A 108 -3.95 -16.22 -6.92
C ASN A 108 -5.05 -15.34 -6.30
N PRO A 109 -5.39 -15.49 -5.02
CA PRO A 109 -6.48 -14.73 -4.42
C PRO A 109 -6.17 -13.23 -4.39
N LEU A 110 -7.21 -12.39 -4.52
CA LEU A 110 -7.13 -10.96 -4.26
C LEU A 110 -7.43 -10.72 -2.78
N GLU A 111 -6.45 -10.16 -2.04
CA GLU A 111 -6.50 -9.98 -0.59
C GLU A 111 -6.28 -8.50 -0.21
N TYR A 112 -6.91 -8.04 0.90
CA TYR A 112 -6.71 -6.69 1.44
C TYR A 112 -5.85 -6.72 2.71
N PHE A 113 -5.17 -5.60 2.93
CA PHE A 113 -4.23 -5.42 4.03
C PHE A 113 -4.46 -4.06 4.68
N ILE A 114 -4.73 -4.05 5.99
CA ILE A 114 -4.97 -2.83 6.76
C ILE A 114 -3.72 -2.53 7.59
N ASN A 115 -3.25 -1.28 7.54
CA ASN A 115 -2.03 -0.81 8.18
C ASN A 115 -0.82 -1.73 7.84
N PRO A 116 -0.62 -2.05 6.55
CA PRO A 116 0.49 -2.90 6.15
C PRO A 116 1.82 -2.21 6.43
N LYS A 117 2.78 -3.00 6.93
CA LYS A 117 4.13 -2.55 7.23
C LYS A 117 5.14 -3.60 6.81
N ILE A 118 6.09 -3.22 5.99
CA ILE A 118 7.27 -4.05 5.72
C ILE A 118 8.24 -3.89 6.88
N THR A 119 8.50 -4.96 7.61
CA THR A 119 9.39 -4.98 8.79
C THR A 119 10.79 -5.43 8.46
N TRP A 120 10.97 -6.14 7.34
CA TRP A 120 12.26 -6.55 6.80
C TRP A 120 12.19 -6.70 5.29
N LYS A 121 13.33 -6.47 4.62
CA LYS A 121 13.52 -6.61 3.17
C LYS A 121 14.82 -7.36 2.88
N SER A 122 14.80 -8.27 1.91
CA SER A 122 16.02 -8.90 1.42
C SER A 122 16.93 -7.88 0.72
N THR A 123 18.24 -8.09 0.83
CA THR A 123 19.22 -7.33 0.04
C THR A 123 19.23 -7.75 -1.44
N LEU A 124 18.82 -8.99 -1.71
CA LEU A 124 18.63 -9.48 -3.07
C LEU A 124 17.39 -8.85 -3.68
N GLN A 125 17.52 -8.31 -4.89
CA GLN A 125 16.47 -7.58 -5.58
C GLN A 125 16.19 -8.19 -6.95
N ASN A 126 14.95 -8.06 -7.40
CA ASN A 126 14.54 -8.31 -8.78
C ASN A 126 14.44 -6.98 -9.52
N LEU A 127 14.83 -6.98 -10.79
CA LEU A 127 14.56 -5.90 -11.74
C LEU A 127 13.35 -6.29 -12.58
N GLY A 128 12.36 -5.45 -12.65
CA GLY A 128 11.18 -5.70 -13.47
C GLY A 128 10.35 -4.45 -13.75
N PRO A 129 9.49 -4.51 -14.78
CA PRO A 129 8.67 -3.39 -15.17
C PRO A 129 7.51 -3.17 -14.20
N GLU A 130 7.27 -1.92 -13.83
CA GLU A 130 6.10 -1.48 -13.09
C GLU A 130 5.34 -0.41 -13.90
N GLY A 131 4.00 -0.46 -13.79
CA GLY A 131 3.08 0.61 -14.20
C GLY A 131 2.28 1.07 -13.00
N ASP A 132 1.45 2.09 -13.16
CA ASP A 132 0.66 2.69 -12.08
C ASP A 132 -0.72 3.06 -12.59
N LEU A 133 -1.77 2.74 -11.85
CA LEU A 133 -3.15 3.08 -12.21
C LEU A 133 -3.41 4.60 -12.18
N SER A 134 -2.58 5.34 -11.46
CA SER A 134 -2.66 6.79 -11.30
C SER A 134 -1.78 7.58 -12.27
N ILE A 135 -1.01 6.89 -13.14
CA ILE A 135 -0.07 7.51 -14.08
C ILE A 135 -0.25 6.89 -15.47
N ASP A 136 -0.79 7.65 -16.40
CA ASP A 136 -0.98 7.17 -17.76
C ASP A 136 0.36 6.95 -18.48
N VAL A 137 0.44 5.85 -19.24
CA VAL A 137 1.56 5.55 -20.16
C VAL A 137 2.95 5.44 -19.51
N PHE A 138 3.08 5.53 -18.20
CA PHE A 138 4.37 5.36 -17.52
C PHE A 138 4.63 3.88 -17.25
N ARG A 139 5.76 3.36 -17.75
CA ARG A 139 6.22 2.00 -17.50
C ARG A 139 7.73 1.94 -17.58
N GLU A 140 8.37 1.69 -16.44
CA GLU A 140 9.83 1.62 -16.31
C GLU A 140 10.24 0.43 -15.45
N ASN A 141 11.53 0.07 -15.47
CA ASN A 141 12.05 -1.02 -14.67
C ASN A 141 12.53 -0.52 -13.30
N PHE A 142 12.13 -1.24 -12.24
CA PHE A 142 12.49 -0.92 -10.86
C PHE A 142 13.15 -2.11 -10.18
N TYR A 143 14.09 -1.80 -9.29
CA TYR A 143 14.64 -2.79 -8.37
C TYR A 143 13.77 -2.87 -7.11
N ARG A 144 13.27 -4.08 -6.83
CA ARG A 144 12.48 -4.38 -5.63
C ARG A 144 13.07 -5.57 -4.90
N SER A 145 13.06 -5.52 -3.57
CA SER A 145 13.49 -6.66 -2.75
C SER A 145 12.70 -7.91 -3.13
N LYS A 146 13.44 -9.02 -3.32
CA LYS A 146 12.86 -10.31 -3.75
C LYS A 146 11.96 -10.92 -2.69
N VAL A 147 12.30 -10.69 -1.40
CA VAL A 147 11.57 -11.20 -0.24
C VAL A 147 11.36 -10.07 0.75
N ILE A 148 10.18 -10.00 1.32
CA ILE A 148 9.82 -9.05 2.39
C ILE A 148 9.16 -9.78 3.55
N GLN A 149 9.30 -9.26 4.76
CA GLN A 149 8.44 -9.61 5.88
C GLN A 149 7.38 -8.52 6.05
N LEU A 150 6.12 -8.93 6.03
CA LEU A 150 4.96 -8.07 6.10
C LEU A 150 4.22 -8.28 7.42
N GLU A 151 3.85 -7.19 8.08
CA GLU A 151 2.87 -7.16 9.17
C GLU A 151 1.63 -6.37 8.73
N TYR A 152 0.44 -6.81 9.10
CA TYR A 152 -0.83 -6.15 8.75
C TYR A 152 -1.98 -6.58 9.66
N TYR A 153 -3.14 -5.96 9.48
CA TYR A 153 -4.38 -6.30 10.14
C TYR A 153 -5.46 -6.68 9.13
N THR A 154 -6.41 -7.50 9.58
CA THR A 154 -7.68 -7.77 8.89
C THR A 154 -8.85 -7.06 9.59
N THR A 155 -10.02 -6.96 8.94
CA THR A 155 -11.19 -6.21 9.46
C THR A 155 -11.77 -6.76 10.77
N ASP A 156 -11.39 -7.97 11.20
CA ASP A 156 -11.68 -8.53 12.52
C ASP A 156 -10.72 -8.02 13.61
N GLY A 157 -9.71 -7.22 13.21
CA GLY A 157 -8.70 -6.61 14.08
C GLY A 157 -7.56 -7.55 14.48
N LYS A 158 -7.45 -8.71 13.85
CA LYS A 158 -6.30 -9.60 14.07
C LYS A 158 -5.07 -9.08 13.36
N LYS A 159 -3.93 -9.15 14.05
CA LYS A 159 -2.60 -8.86 13.50
C LYS A 159 -2.03 -10.14 12.88
N HIS A 160 -1.44 -9.99 11.71
CA HIS A 160 -0.76 -11.05 10.96
C HIS A 160 0.67 -10.64 10.66
N SER A 161 1.53 -11.64 10.48
CA SER A 161 2.89 -11.45 9.98
C SER A 161 3.22 -12.63 9.07
N GLU A 162 3.75 -12.35 7.87
CA GLU A 162 4.13 -13.39 6.91
C GLU A 162 5.31 -12.96 6.06
N MET A 163 6.04 -13.94 5.53
CA MET A 163 7.04 -13.73 4.49
C MET A 163 6.35 -13.77 3.14
N VAL A 164 6.69 -12.82 2.28
CA VAL A 164 6.15 -12.71 0.91
C VAL A 164 7.32 -12.61 -0.06
N GLU A 165 7.26 -13.34 -1.18
CA GLU A 165 8.34 -13.38 -2.16
C GLU A 165 7.88 -13.16 -3.60
N GLY A 166 8.87 -12.96 -4.48
CA GLY A 166 8.66 -12.88 -5.92
C GLY A 166 7.85 -11.65 -6.35
N PHE A 167 6.99 -11.83 -7.36
CA PHE A 167 6.22 -10.73 -7.93
C PHE A 167 5.22 -10.14 -6.91
N THR A 168 4.66 -10.95 -6.03
CA THR A 168 3.77 -10.45 -4.96
C THR A 168 4.51 -9.50 -4.01
N ALA A 169 5.79 -9.77 -3.68
CA ALA A 169 6.60 -8.85 -2.89
C ALA A 169 6.84 -7.51 -3.61
N VAL A 170 6.95 -7.52 -4.95
CA VAL A 170 7.04 -6.29 -5.76
C VAL A 170 5.77 -5.46 -5.60
N ILE A 171 4.59 -6.09 -5.76
CA ILE A 171 3.29 -5.41 -5.64
C ILE A 171 3.15 -4.77 -4.25
N PHE A 172 3.43 -5.50 -3.16
CA PHE A 172 3.38 -4.93 -1.82
C PHE A 172 4.27 -3.71 -1.64
N GLN A 173 5.48 -3.73 -2.18
CA GLN A 173 6.40 -2.60 -2.09
C GLN A 173 5.86 -1.39 -2.87
N HIS A 174 5.26 -1.61 -4.03
CA HIS A 174 4.62 -0.58 -4.84
C HIS A 174 3.42 0.05 -4.08
N GLU A 175 2.49 -0.77 -3.60
CA GLU A 175 1.29 -0.27 -2.90
C GLU A 175 1.64 0.45 -1.58
N ILE A 176 2.69 0.01 -0.88
CA ILE A 176 3.15 0.67 0.35
C ILE A 176 3.91 1.97 0.05
N ASP A 177 4.57 2.09 -1.12
CA ASP A 177 5.12 3.38 -1.57
C ASP A 177 3.99 4.41 -1.73
N HIS A 178 2.84 4.07 -2.32
CA HIS A 178 1.65 4.93 -2.39
C HIS A 178 1.17 5.40 -1.01
N LEU A 179 1.18 4.52 0.00
CA LEU A 179 0.81 4.90 1.38
C LEU A 179 1.79 5.94 1.98
N SER A 180 2.99 5.99 1.45
CA SER A 180 4.03 6.95 1.85
C SER A 180 4.03 8.23 1.00
N GLY A 181 3.11 8.35 0.03
CA GLY A 181 3.05 9.45 -0.93
C GLY A 181 4.17 9.39 -1.98
N ILE A 182 4.69 8.21 -2.27
CA ILE A 182 5.76 7.99 -3.26
C ILE A 182 5.14 7.39 -4.52
N LEU A 183 5.28 8.10 -5.64
CA LEU A 183 4.88 7.63 -6.97
C LEU A 183 6.06 6.95 -7.67
N ILE A 184 5.76 6.02 -8.58
CA ILE A 184 6.82 5.34 -9.34
C ILE A 184 7.62 6.31 -10.22
N SER A 185 7.02 7.40 -10.71
CA SER A 185 7.72 8.45 -11.45
C SER A 185 8.80 9.14 -10.61
N ASP A 186 8.48 9.50 -9.36
CA ASP A 186 9.43 10.13 -8.44
C ASP A 186 10.51 9.12 -8.02
N LYS A 187 10.12 7.88 -7.78
CA LYS A 187 11.05 6.79 -7.48
C LYS A 187 12.03 6.57 -8.63
N TYR A 188 11.58 6.55 -9.87
CA TYR A 188 12.43 6.41 -11.04
C TYR A 188 13.47 7.52 -11.09
N GLU A 189 13.05 8.78 -10.98
CA GLU A 189 13.95 9.93 -11.01
C GLU A 189 15.03 9.86 -9.90
N ASN A 190 14.65 9.40 -8.71
CA ASN A 190 15.57 9.28 -7.58
C ASN A 190 16.55 8.09 -7.70
N GLU A 191 16.15 7.00 -8.35
CA GLU A 191 16.90 5.75 -8.36
C GLU A 191 17.61 5.45 -9.71
N LYS A 192 17.27 6.14 -10.80
CA LYS A 192 17.82 5.87 -12.16
C LYS A 192 19.34 5.93 -12.25
N SER A 193 20.00 6.64 -11.36
CA SER A 193 21.48 6.74 -11.28
C SER A 193 22.12 5.73 -10.32
N THR A 194 21.33 4.95 -9.57
CA THR A 194 21.83 3.99 -8.59
C THR A 194 22.47 2.80 -9.31
N LYS A 195 23.71 2.47 -8.93
CA LYS A 195 24.45 1.34 -9.48
C LYS A 195 24.17 0.08 -8.67
N TYR A 196 23.65 -0.94 -9.32
CA TYR A 196 23.43 -2.25 -8.72
C TYR A 196 24.47 -3.26 -9.25
N ARG A 197 24.96 -4.12 -8.34
CA ARG A 197 25.82 -5.23 -8.74
C ARG A 197 24.94 -6.40 -9.18
N LYS A 198 25.12 -6.86 -10.41
CA LYS A 198 24.50 -8.10 -10.88
C LYS A 198 25.04 -9.28 -10.08
N VAL A 199 24.14 -10.07 -9.51
CA VAL A 199 24.48 -11.34 -8.86
C VAL A 199 24.08 -12.44 -9.84
N ASP A 200 25.08 -13.25 -10.29
CA ASP A 200 24.79 -14.38 -11.13
C ASP A 200 23.91 -15.37 -10.36
N ALA A 201 22.88 -15.88 -11.05
CA ALA A 201 21.88 -16.76 -10.45
C ALA A 201 22.45 -18.13 -10.00
N TYR A 202 23.72 -18.38 -10.26
CA TYR A 202 24.43 -19.58 -9.83
C TYR A 202 24.91 -19.38 -8.39
N LEU A 203 24.03 -19.61 -7.42
CA LEU A 203 24.49 -19.96 -6.08
C LEU A 203 25.02 -21.39 -6.19
N PRO A 204 26.30 -21.67 -5.83
CA PRO A 204 26.82 -23.02 -5.78
C PRO A 204 25.91 -23.87 -4.90
N GLU A 205 25.72 -25.16 -5.24
CA GLU A 205 24.87 -26.10 -4.48
C GLU A 205 25.20 -26.17 -2.98
N THR A 206 26.40 -25.72 -2.57
CA THR A 206 26.85 -25.58 -1.19
C THR A 206 26.05 -24.55 -0.35
N TYR A 207 25.23 -23.71 -0.96
CA TYR A 207 24.30 -22.76 -0.29
C TYR A 207 22.85 -23.23 -0.30
N GLN A 208 22.58 -24.46 -0.69
CA GLN A 208 21.29 -25.07 -0.41
C GLN A 208 21.17 -25.24 1.11
N PHE A 209 20.19 -24.56 1.67
CA PHE A 209 19.92 -24.48 3.10
C PHE A 209 19.97 -25.85 3.79
N ARG A 210 20.77 -25.96 4.85
CA ARG A 210 20.67 -27.02 5.83
C ARG A 210 19.59 -26.66 6.85
#